data_a44d81e11b79ce00e6e9bca9acd4e6fd
#
_entry.id   a44d81e11b79ce00e6e9bca9acd4e6fd
#
_cell.length_a   1.000
_cell.length_b   1.000
_cell.length_c   1.000
_cell.angle_alpha   90.00
_cell.angle_beta   90.00
_cell.angle_gamma   90.00
#
_symmetry.space_group_name_H-M   'P 1'
#
loop_
_entity.id
_entity.type
_entity.pdbx_description
1 polymer ?
#
loop_
_entity_poly.entity_id
_entity_poly.type
_entity_poly.pdbx_seq_one_letter_code
_entity_poly.pdbx_strand_id
1 'polypeptide(L)'
;MNKFTILFLTLLLALPVAMKAESAKEKRDDTRYLTGAVPEVDGKVVFSKEFQIPGMSQAQIYDTIMKWMQERLKENKNIESRVVFSDEAKGTVAGIGEEWIVFSSSALSLDRTLINYQITVTCKPGNCLVELEKI
;
A
#
# COMPACT_ATOMS: atom_id res chain seq x y z
N MET A 1 -45.80 -43.10 24.29
CA MET A 1 -44.51 -42.40 24.49
C MET A 1 -43.95 -42.80 25.83
N ASN A 2 -42.80 -43.45 25.86
CA ASN A 2 -42.17 -43.93 27.07
C ASN A 2 -41.63 -42.77 27.88
N LYS A 3 -41.81 -42.83 29.22
CA LYS A 3 -41.36 -41.82 30.17
C LYS A 3 -39.86 -41.51 30.03
N PHE A 4 -39.06 -42.45 29.53
CA PHE A 4 -37.64 -42.27 29.19
C PHE A 4 -37.39 -41.35 28.00
N THR A 5 -38.27 -41.36 27.00
CA THR A 5 -38.12 -40.48 25.82
C THR A 5 -38.41 -39.02 26.15
N ILE A 6 -39.33 -38.77 27.09
CA ILE A 6 -39.66 -37.43 27.55
C ILE A 6 -38.52 -36.88 28.41
N LEU A 7 -37.89 -37.72 29.26
CA LEU A 7 -36.75 -37.33 30.10
C LEU A 7 -35.50 -36.97 29.24
N PHE A 8 -35.29 -37.72 28.16
CA PHE A 8 -34.17 -37.45 27.23
C PHE A 8 -34.37 -36.16 26.43
N LEU A 9 -35.62 -35.90 26.02
CA LEU A 9 -35.96 -34.69 25.28
C LEU A 9 -35.84 -33.42 26.16
N THR A 10 -36.21 -33.53 27.44
CA THR A 10 -36.08 -32.40 28.39
C THR A 10 -34.62 -32.12 28.78
N LEU A 11 -33.78 -33.18 28.82
CA LEU A 11 -32.34 -33.00 29.08
C LEU A 11 -31.61 -32.34 27.94
N LEU A 12 -32.07 -32.53 26.67
CA LEU A 12 -31.48 -31.88 25.50
C LEU A 12 -31.81 -30.38 25.42
N LEU A 13 -32.90 -29.94 26.05
CA LEU A 13 -33.35 -28.54 26.07
C LEU A 13 -32.73 -27.74 27.25
N ALA A 14 -32.07 -28.42 28.21
CA ALA A 14 -31.48 -27.80 29.39
C ALA A 14 -29.97 -27.53 29.27
N LEU A 15 -29.36 -27.75 28.13
CA LEU A 15 -27.99 -27.31 27.86
C LEU A 15 -28.02 -25.79 27.65
N PRO A 16 -27.50 -24.98 28.58
CA PRO A 16 -27.25 -23.58 28.26
C PRO A 16 -26.15 -23.57 27.20
N VAL A 17 -26.52 -23.27 25.96
CA VAL A 17 -25.56 -22.86 24.95
C VAL A 17 -25.02 -21.53 25.42
N ALA A 18 -24.08 -21.56 26.34
CA ALA A 18 -23.17 -20.47 26.58
C ALA A 18 -22.25 -20.40 25.37
N MET A 19 -22.80 -20.00 24.23
CA MET A 19 -21.99 -19.36 23.21
C MET A 19 -21.52 -18.04 23.82
N LYS A 20 -20.42 -18.09 24.54
CA LYS A 20 -19.55 -16.94 24.67
C LYS A 20 -19.09 -16.61 23.25
N ALA A 21 -19.81 -15.70 22.61
CA ALA A 21 -19.25 -14.88 21.58
C ALA A 21 -18.18 -14.04 22.29
N GLU A 22 -17.00 -14.63 22.48
CA GLU A 22 -15.79 -13.86 22.63
C GLU A 22 -15.59 -13.20 21.26
N SER A 23 -16.25 -12.05 21.11
CA SER A 23 -15.78 -11.02 20.20
C SER A 23 -14.37 -10.70 20.71
N ALA A 24 -13.38 -11.42 20.21
CA ALA A 24 -12.01 -10.96 20.22
C ALA A 24 -12.05 -9.66 19.41
N LYS A 25 -12.30 -8.53 20.10
CA LYS A 25 -11.91 -7.22 19.60
C LYS A 25 -10.40 -7.32 19.43
N GLU A 26 -10.01 -7.71 18.23
CA GLU A 26 -8.64 -7.54 17.77
C GLU A 26 -8.30 -6.08 18.09
N LYS A 27 -7.40 -5.90 19.05
CA LYS A 27 -6.99 -4.57 19.51
C LYS A 27 -6.31 -3.97 18.31
N ARG A 28 -7.05 -3.14 17.56
CA ARG A 28 -6.51 -2.42 16.39
C ARG A 28 -5.31 -1.65 16.89
N ASP A 29 -4.17 -1.96 16.33
CA ASP A 29 -2.97 -1.14 16.51
C ASP A 29 -3.13 0.10 15.64
N ASP A 30 -3.66 1.15 16.24
CA ASP A 30 -3.91 2.42 15.56
C ASP A 30 -2.66 3.33 15.53
N THR A 31 -1.50 2.84 15.97
CA THR A 31 -0.25 3.64 16.04
C THR A 31 0.14 4.21 14.69
N ARG A 32 -0.15 3.49 13.60
CA ARG A 32 0.09 3.95 12.21
C ARG A 32 -0.79 5.13 11.77
N TYR A 33 -1.83 5.47 12.52
CA TYR A 33 -2.76 6.57 12.22
C TYR A 33 -2.60 7.75 13.17
N LEU A 34 -1.63 7.70 14.10
CA LEU A 34 -1.36 8.79 15.02
C LEU A 34 -0.60 9.92 14.33
N THR A 35 -0.67 11.11 14.91
CA THR A 35 0.12 12.26 14.47
C THR A 35 1.61 11.89 14.42
N GLY A 36 2.26 12.19 13.30
CA GLY A 36 3.67 11.86 13.05
C GLY A 36 3.90 10.46 12.44
N ALA A 37 2.85 9.66 12.22
CA ALA A 37 2.97 8.38 11.51
C ALA A 37 3.25 8.56 10.01
N VAL A 38 2.85 9.71 9.46
CA VAL A 38 3.16 10.10 8.07
C VAL A 38 4.38 11.01 8.09
N PRO A 39 5.46 10.68 7.35
CA PRO A 39 6.66 11.50 7.32
C PRO A 39 6.41 12.83 6.60
N GLU A 40 6.82 13.92 7.24
CA GLU A 40 6.71 15.26 6.68
C GLU A 40 8.10 15.94 6.63
N VAL A 41 8.38 16.59 5.50
CA VAL A 41 9.55 17.44 5.30
C VAL A 41 9.04 18.81 4.85
N ASP A 42 9.35 19.85 5.62
CA ASP A 42 8.91 21.23 5.37
C ASP A 42 7.38 21.35 5.16
N GLY A 43 6.59 20.61 5.96
CA GLY A 43 5.13 20.62 5.88
C GLY A 43 4.53 19.88 4.68
N LYS A 44 5.34 19.09 3.99
CA LYS A 44 4.90 18.25 2.87
C LYS A 44 5.12 16.78 3.19
N VAL A 45 4.17 15.94 2.80
CA VAL A 45 4.32 14.49 2.90
C VAL A 45 5.37 14.02 1.92
N VAL A 46 6.42 13.35 2.43
CA VAL A 46 7.49 12.75 1.63
C VAL A 46 7.80 11.36 2.17
N PHE A 47 7.56 10.34 1.37
CA PHE A 47 8.02 9.00 1.67
C PHE A 47 9.35 8.76 0.95
N SER A 48 10.40 8.45 1.70
CA SER A 48 11.71 8.17 1.15
C SER A 48 12.22 6.79 1.55
N LYS A 49 12.93 6.14 0.62
CA LYS A 49 13.59 4.87 0.89
C LYS A 49 14.89 4.76 0.10
N GLU A 50 15.95 4.44 0.81
CA GLU A 50 17.25 4.14 0.21
C GLU A 50 17.43 2.63 0.00
N PHE A 51 17.91 2.26 -1.18
CA PHE A 51 18.20 0.88 -1.55
C PHE A 51 19.70 0.74 -1.79
N GLN A 52 20.33 -0.22 -1.11
CA GLN A 52 21.72 -0.59 -1.33
C GLN A 52 21.79 -1.64 -2.44
N ILE A 53 22.61 -1.35 -3.46
CA ILE A 53 22.78 -2.19 -4.65
C ILE A 53 24.29 -2.37 -4.91
N PRO A 54 24.98 -3.10 -4.04
CA PRO A 54 26.44 -3.21 -4.12
C PRO A 54 26.88 -3.81 -5.47
N GLY A 55 27.95 -3.27 -6.03
CA GLY A 55 28.55 -3.76 -7.28
C GLY A 55 27.94 -3.20 -8.57
N MET A 56 26.86 -2.40 -8.48
CA MET A 56 26.32 -1.72 -9.66
C MET A 56 26.83 -0.28 -9.75
N SER A 57 27.18 0.14 -10.97
CA SER A 57 27.52 1.53 -11.24
C SER A 57 26.27 2.42 -11.27
N GLN A 58 26.45 3.73 -11.12
CA GLN A 58 25.35 4.71 -11.26
C GLN A 58 24.60 4.55 -12.58
N ALA A 59 25.31 4.38 -13.70
CA ALA A 59 24.69 4.23 -15.02
C ALA A 59 23.84 2.95 -15.12
N GLN A 60 24.31 1.82 -14.59
CA GLN A 60 23.52 0.58 -14.57
C GLN A 60 22.25 0.69 -13.74
N ILE A 61 22.34 1.34 -12.58
CA ILE A 61 21.18 1.59 -11.73
C ILE A 61 20.21 2.54 -12.45
N TYR A 62 20.74 3.64 -13.02
CA TYR A 62 19.94 4.62 -13.75
C TYR A 62 19.18 3.98 -14.93
N ASP A 63 19.83 3.19 -15.77
CA ASP A 63 19.20 2.49 -16.90
C ASP A 63 18.07 1.57 -16.45
N THR A 64 18.31 0.85 -15.34
CA THR A 64 17.31 -0.05 -14.75
C THR A 64 16.09 0.72 -14.26
N ILE A 65 16.32 1.82 -13.54
CA ILE A 65 15.27 2.70 -13.01
C ILE A 65 14.50 3.37 -14.15
N MET A 66 15.20 3.87 -15.18
CA MET A 66 14.56 4.50 -16.33
C MET A 66 13.60 3.54 -17.04
N LYS A 67 14.02 2.32 -17.31
CA LYS A 67 13.17 1.28 -17.92
C LYS A 67 11.95 0.98 -17.05
N TRP A 68 12.17 0.79 -15.75
CA TRP A 68 11.09 0.53 -14.81
C TRP A 68 10.09 1.69 -14.77
N MET A 69 10.56 2.94 -14.70
CA MET A 69 9.67 4.11 -14.68
C MET A 69 8.90 4.27 -16.00
N GLN A 70 9.53 4.03 -17.15
CA GLN A 70 8.85 4.06 -18.45
C GLN A 70 7.79 2.97 -18.59
N GLU A 71 7.99 1.82 -17.99
CA GLU A 71 7.00 0.73 -17.97
C GLU A 71 5.89 0.99 -16.97
N ARG A 72 6.22 1.52 -15.80
CA ARG A 72 5.28 1.77 -14.71
C ARG A 72 4.40 2.99 -14.95
N LEU A 73 4.98 4.06 -15.47
CA LEU A 73 4.32 5.34 -15.73
C LEU A 73 3.94 5.45 -17.20
N LYS A 74 3.03 4.58 -17.64
CA LYS A 74 2.49 4.64 -19.01
C LYS A 74 1.26 5.50 -19.06
N GLU A 75 1.32 6.51 -19.91
CA GLU A 75 0.15 7.32 -20.22
C GLU A 75 -0.92 6.50 -20.95
N ASN A 76 -2.17 6.66 -20.54
CA ASN A 76 -3.32 6.12 -21.22
C ASN A 76 -4.46 7.15 -21.23
N LYS A 77 -5.58 6.85 -21.94
CA LYS A 77 -6.69 7.79 -22.11
C LYS A 77 -7.35 8.28 -20.80
N ASN A 78 -7.14 7.57 -19.69
CA ASN A 78 -7.82 7.79 -18.42
C ASN A 78 -6.88 8.11 -17.26
N ILE A 79 -5.56 8.04 -17.49
CA ILE A 79 -4.53 8.16 -16.45
C ILE A 79 -3.37 8.96 -17.00
N GLU A 80 -3.05 10.06 -16.33
CA GLU A 80 -1.91 10.91 -16.67
C GLU A 80 -0.66 10.47 -15.88
N SER A 81 0.11 9.57 -16.49
CA SER A 81 1.36 9.06 -15.89
C SER A 81 2.48 9.12 -16.91
N ARG A 82 3.62 9.72 -16.55
CA ARG A 82 4.78 9.82 -17.46
C ARG A 82 6.06 10.17 -16.70
N VAL A 83 7.19 9.86 -17.31
CA VAL A 83 8.49 10.43 -16.92
C VAL A 83 8.51 11.90 -17.35
N VAL A 84 8.79 12.80 -16.42
CA VAL A 84 8.79 14.26 -16.63
C VAL A 84 10.17 14.88 -16.63
N PHE A 85 11.16 14.19 -16.02
CA PHE A 85 12.53 14.65 -15.94
C PHE A 85 13.50 13.47 -15.94
N SER A 86 14.64 13.63 -16.61
CA SER A 86 15.73 12.69 -16.58
C SER A 86 17.06 13.40 -16.78
N ASP A 87 18.05 13.08 -15.95
CA ASP A 87 19.42 13.60 -16.03
C ASP A 87 20.38 12.45 -15.71
N GLU A 88 20.93 11.81 -16.75
CA GLU A 88 21.82 10.68 -16.63
C GLU A 88 23.12 11.04 -15.91
N ALA A 89 23.66 12.23 -16.19
CA ALA A 89 24.90 12.70 -15.57
C ALA A 89 24.78 12.84 -14.06
N LYS A 90 23.64 13.31 -13.59
CA LYS A 90 23.30 13.38 -12.16
C LYS A 90 22.69 12.10 -11.59
N GLY A 91 22.33 11.16 -12.45
CA GLY A 91 21.65 9.92 -12.05
C GLY A 91 20.22 10.14 -11.55
N THR A 92 19.54 11.21 -11.97
CA THR A 92 18.22 11.56 -11.45
C THR A 92 17.13 11.34 -12.50
N VAL A 93 16.05 10.66 -12.09
CA VAL A 93 14.83 10.48 -12.88
C VAL A 93 13.63 10.90 -12.04
N ALA A 94 12.70 11.65 -12.64
CA ALA A 94 11.44 11.97 -11.97
C ALA A 94 10.26 11.71 -12.90
N GLY A 95 9.17 11.24 -12.32
CA GLY A 95 7.91 10.98 -13.01
C GLY A 95 6.71 11.38 -12.18
N ILE A 96 5.60 11.62 -12.85
CA ILE A 96 4.28 11.77 -12.22
C ILE A 96 3.48 10.51 -12.47
N GLY A 97 2.73 10.09 -11.47
CA GLY A 97 1.85 8.94 -11.53
C GLY A 97 0.44 9.30 -11.09
N GLU A 98 -0.53 8.68 -11.71
CA GLU A 98 -1.93 8.75 -11.36
C GLU A 98 -2.47 7.33 -11.27
N GLU A 99 -3.03 6.95 -10.12
CA GLU A 99 -3.48 5.59 -9.87
C GLU A 99 -4.77 5.54 -9.07
N TRP A 100 -5.60 4.53 -9.36
CA TRP A 100 -6.76 4.21 -8.54
C TRP A 100 -6.37 3.31 -7.39
N ILE A 101 -6.62 3.78 -6.16
CA ILE A 101 -6.61 2.91 -4.98
C ILE A 101 -8.02 2.39 -4.76
N VAL A 102 -8.18 1.07 -4.80
CA VAL A 102 -9.47 0.41 -4.57
C VAL A 102 -9.49 -0.12 -3.15
N PHE A 103 -10.39 0.41 -2.31
CA PHE A 103 -10.57 -0.01 -0.91
C PHE A 103 -11.54 -1.17 -0.80
N SER A 104 -12.59 -1.16 -1.64
CA SER A 104 -13.60 -2.19 -1.68
C SER A 104 -14.15 -2.35 -3.08
N SER A 105 -14.35 -3.59 -3.49
CA SER A 105 -14.98 -3.93 -4.76
C SER A 105 -15.95 -5.09 -4.55
N SER A 106 -17.23 -4.83 -4.73
CA SER A 106 -18.30 -5.82 -4.65
C SER A 106 -19.27 -5.64 -5.82
N ALA A 107 -20.18 -6.57 -6.01
CA ALA A 107 -21.15 -6.53 -7.12
C ALA A 107 -22.03 -5.25 -7.13
N LEU A 108 -22.22 -4.63 -5.97
CA LEU A 108 -23.09 -3.45 -5.79
C LEU A 108 -22.38 -2.20 -5.25
N SER A 109 -21.08 -2.29 -4.94
CA SER A 109 -20.32 -1.17 -4.37
C SER A 109 -18.87 -1.21 -4.82
N LEU A 110 -18.40 -0.07 -5.33
CA LEU A 110 -17.01 0.17 -5.66
C LEU A 110 -16.55 1.43 -4.90
N ASP A 111 -15.69 1.21 -3.89
CA ASP A 111 -15.07 2.28 -3.13
C ASP A 111 -13.62 2.43 -3.56
N ARG A 112 -13.29 3.53 -4.21
CA ARG A 112 -11.97 3.83 -4.73
C ARG A 112 -11.69 5.32 -4.72
N THR A 113 -10.39 5.67 -4.65
CA THR A 113 -9.93 7.05 -4.84
C THR A 113 -8.84 7.11 -5.90
N LEU A 114 -8.79 8.22 -6.62
CA LEU A 114 -7.70 8.53 -7.54
C LEU A 114 -6.63 9.28 -6.76
N ILE A 115 -5.39 8.83 -6.84
CA ILE A 115 -4.25 9.52 -6.27
C ILE A 115 -3.31 9.99 -7.37
N ASN A 116 -2.76 11.18 -7.18
CA ASN A 116 -1.66 11.72 -7.97
C ASN A 116 -0.42 11.76 -7.10
N TYR A 117 0.73 11.46 -7.66
CA TYR A 117 1.99 11.51 -6.94
C TYR A 117 3.16 11.85 -7.86
N GLN A 118 4.23 12.35 -7.28
CA GLN A 118 5.53 12.47 -7.95
C GLN A 118 6.48 11.44 -7.35
N ILE A 119 7.16 10.69 -8.20
CA ILE A 119 8.25 9.80 -7.80
C ILE A 119 9.56 10.37 -8.36
N THR A 120 10.55 10.53 -7.49
CA THR A 120 11.91 10.97 -7.85
C THR A 120 12.88 9.90 -7.40
N VAL A 121 13.78 9.50 -8.29
CA VAL A 121 14.84 8.54 -7.98
C VAL A 121 16.19 9.16 -8.26
N THR A 122 17.07 9.15 -7.26
CA THR A 122 18.45 9.59 -7.37
C THR A 122 19.38 8.39 -7.27
N CYS A 123 20.08 8.09 -8.35
CA CYS A 123 21.01 6.97 -8.46
C CYS A 123 22.45 7.43 -8.17
N LYS A 124 23.13 6.66 -7.35
CA LYS A 124 24.57 6.79 -7.05
C LYS A 124 25.26 5.44 -7.23
N PRO A 125 26.59 5.39 -7.32
CA PRO A 125 27.28 4.10 -7.35
C PRO A 125 26.92 3.27 -6.11
N GLY A 126 26.37 2.07 -6.33
CA GLY A 126 26.01 1.13 -5.26
C GLY A 126 24.75 1.43 -4.48
N ASN A 127 24.01 2.51 -4.75
CA ASN A 127 22.73 2.78 -4.10
C ASN A 127 21.78 3.64 -4.95
N CYS A 128 20.50 3.66 -4.56
CA CYS A 128 19.56 4.67 -5.04
C CYS A 128 18.60 5.11 -3.94
N LEU A 129 18.25 6.40 -3.96
CA LEU A 129 17.22 6.99 -3.12
C LEU A 129 15.94 7.16 -3.94
N VAL A 130 14.84 6.61 -3.43
CA VAL A 130 13.49 6.78 -4.01
C VAL A 130 12.68 7.67 -3.10
N GLU A 131 12.09 8.71 -3.65
CA GLU A 131 11.23 9.66 -2.95
C GLU A 131 9.86 9.72 -3.62
N LEU A 132 8.80 9.63 -2.83
CA LEU A 132 7.42 9.77 -3.26
C LEU A 132 6.84 11.00 -2.56
N GLU A 133 6.38 11.96 -3.33
CA GLU A 133 5.91 13.25 -2.84
C GLU A 133 4.70 13.76 -3.64
N LYS A 134 4.12 14.86 -3.19
CA LYS A 134 2.99 15.53 -3.85
C LYS A 134 1.77 14.61 -4.05
N ILE A 135 1.50 13.81 -3.01
CA ILE A 135 0.38 12.89 -2.95
C ILE A 135 -0.90 13.66 -2.60
#